data_b830ea7288845709765154a6c3e40eb9
#
_entry.id   b830ea7288845709765154a6c3e40eb9
#
_cell.length_a   1.000
_cell.length_b   1.000
_cell.length_c   1.000
_cell.angle_alpha   90.00
_cell.angle_beta   90.00
_cell.angle_gamma   90.00
#
_symmetry.space_group_name_H-M   'P 1'
#
loop_
_entity.id
_entity.type
_entity.pdbx_description
1 polymer ?
#
loop_
_entity_poly.entity_id
_entity_poly.type
_entity_poly.pdbx_seq_one_letter_code
_entity_poly.pdbx_strand_id
1 'polypeptide(L)'
;MRNIALFLTYLGTDYHGWQVQKNLPTVAETVEKACAMIVGHSVHVTGCGRTDAGVHARCYVANFRTTSTIPCERLPYALNTHLPQDIVVTKAFEVHENFNAIGSCVRKEYTHQIYNSRLKDPFYVNRAWFYPKHLDEKIMQEAASQFVGTHDFAAVRSVGTDVKSTVRTVYYYNVERKGDLITLKVCANGFLYNMARAMAGTVVYAAEGKIKPEEIGKILESGNRTAAGPTVPPGGLYMTHLWYDDGIEKFECGSDWTE
;
A
#
# COMPACT_ATOMS: atom_id res chain seq x y z
N MET A 1 -2.39 29.23 -8.53
CA MET A 1 -2.18 28.34 -7.37
C MET A 1 -1.40 27.15 -7.89
N ARG A 2 -0.27 26.81 -7.27
CA ARG A 2 0.58 25.70 -7.69
C ARG A 2 0.01 24.40 -7.16
N ASN A 3 0.16 23.31 -7.91
CA ASN A 3 -0.15 21.94 -7.48
C ASN A 3 1.18 21.19 -7.26
N ILE A 4 1.45 20.77 -6.05
CA ILE A 4 2.75 20.18 -5.65
C ILE A 4 2.53 18.72 -5.33
N ALA A 5 3.24 17.83 -6.02
CA ALA A 5 3.34 16.43 -5.67
C ALA A 5 4.47 16.21 -4.67
N LEU A 6 4.21 15.38 -3.67
CA LEU A 6 5.16 14.92 -2.66
C LEU A 6 5.35 13.41 -2.79
N PHE A 7 6.58 12.96 -2.78
CA PHE A 7 6.93 11.55 -2.56
C PHE A 7 7.25 11.36 -1.10
N LEU A 8 6.59 10.37 -0.48
CA LEU A 8 6.70 10.09 0.94
C LEU A 8 7.10 8.63 1.17
N THR A 9 7.81 8.42 2.27
CA THR A 9 7.96 7.10 2.90
C THR A 9 7.48 7.19 4.34
N TYR A 10 6.83 6.14 4.85
CA TYR A 10 6.42 6.12 6.26
C TYR A 10 6.29 4.72 6.85
N LEU A 11 6.51 4.63 8.16
CA LEU A 11 6.15 3.50 8.99
C LEU A 11 4.77 3.77 9.60
N GLY A 12 3.77 2.98 9.23
CA GLY A 12 2.38 3.20 9.65
C GLY A 12 2.05 2.64 11.05
N THR A 13 3.03 2.09 11.79
CA THR A 13 2.82 1.38 13.06
C THR A 13 1.99 2.18 14.04
N ASP A 14 2.30 3.47 14.22
CA ASP A 14 1.68 4.33 15.23
C ASP A 14 0.52 5.18 14.66
N TYR A 15 0.07 4.86 13.42
CA TYR A 15 -0.97 5.61 12.74
C TYR A 15 -2.21 4.75 12.45
N HIS A 16 -3.38 5.38 12.54
CA HIS A 16 -4.66 4.79 12.15
C HIS A 16 -4.89 4.91 10.63
N GLY A 17 -3.83 4.66 9.85
CA GLY A 17 -3.80 4.71 8.40
C GLY A 17 -3.61 6.12 7.85
N TRP A 18 -3.87 6.26 6.55
CA TRP A 18 -3.68 7.53 5.85
C TRP A 18 -4.77 8.55 6.19
N GLN A 19 -6.03 8.17 6.06
CA GLN A 19 -7.18 9.09 6.09
C GLN A 19 -7.36 9.76 7.45
N VAL A 20 -7.51 11.09 7.46
CA VAL A 20 -7.83 11.87 8.67
C VAL A 20 -9.05 11.31 9.39
N GLN A 21 -8.93 11.09 10.69
CA GLN A 21 -9.97 10.60 11.59
C GLN A 21 -9.99 11.42 12.87
N LYS A 22 -11.19 11.62 13.42
CA LYS A 22 -11.36 12.41 14.64
C LYS A 22 -10.65 11.76 15.83
N ASN A 23 -9.77 12.50 16.49
CA ASN A 23 -9.03 12.09 17.70
C ASN A 23 -8.09 10.86 17.53
N LEU A 24 -7.67 10.56 16.32
CA LEU A 24 -6.72 9.48 16.04
C LEU A 24 -5.55 10.01 15.22
N PRO A 25 -4.29 9.64 15.54
CA PRO A 25 -3.15 10.03 14.73
C PRO A 25 -3.22 9.35 13.34
N THR A 26 -3.09 10.16 12.29
CA THR A 26 -3.11 9.70 10.90
C THR A 26 -1.98 10.32 10.10
N VAL A 27 -1.51 9.62 9.06
CA VAL A 27 -0.39 10.11 8.24
C VAL A 27 -0.80 11.40 7.51
N ALA A 28 -2.00 11.47 6.93
CA ALA A 28 -2.46 12.66 6.21
C ALA A 28 -2.50 13.90 7.09
N GLU A 29 -3.07 13.81 8.30
CA GLU A 29 -3.15 14.95 9.23
C GLU A 29 -1.75 15.43 9.64
N THR A 30 -0.81 14.50 9.88
CA THR A 30 0.58 14.85 10.22
C THR A 30 1.27 15.59 9.08
N VAL A 31 1.10 15.11 7.84
CA VAL A 31 1.64 15.77 6.65
C VAL A 31 0.97 17.12 6.39
N GLU A 32 -0.35 17.23 6.54
CA GLU A 32 -1.10 18.50 6.40
C GLU A 32 -0.61 19.57 7.39
N LYS A 33 -0.39 19.19 8.64
CA LYS A 33 0.16 20.09 9.68
C LYS A 33 1.55 20.59 9.31
N ALA A 34 2.45 19.69 8.90
CA ALA A 34 3.80 20.08 8.46
C ALA A 34 3.76 20.98 7.22
N CYS A 35 2.94 20.66 6.22
CA CYS A 35 2.76 21.50 5.04
C CYS A 35 2.25 22.89 5.43
N ALA A 36 1.21 22.98 6.26
CA ALA A 36 0.62 24.27 6.68
C ALA A 36 1.64 25.17 7.40
N MET A 37 2.49 24.59 8.25
CA MET A 37 3.56 25.34 8.94
C MET A 37 4.58 25.92 7.96
N ILE A 38 4.94 25.17 6.94
CA ILE A 38 5.97 25.58 5.96
C ILE A 38 5.41 26.59 4.94
N VAL A 39 4.19 26.40 4.44
CA VAL A 39 3.63 27.27 3.40
C VAL A 39 2.86 28.48 3.97
N GLY A 40 2.64 28.53 5.28
CA GLY A 40 2.01 29.65 6.00
C GLY A 40 0.49 29.73 5.87
N HIS A 41 -0.17 28.69 5.37
CA HIS A 41 -1.64 28.60 5.30
C HIS A 41 -2.12 27.15 5.36
N SER A 42 -3.38 26.93 5.73
CA SER A 42 -3.99 25.60 5.73
C SER A 42 -3.99 24.99 4.33
N VAL A 43 -3.67 23.71 4.25
CA VAL A 43 -3.68 22.91 3.01
C VAL A 43 -4.43 21.59 3.24
N HIS A 44 -5.01 21.06 2.17
CA HIS A 44 -5.53 19.71 2.15
C HIS A 44 -4.62 18.84 1.29
N VAL A 45 -4.19 17.69 1.83
CA VAL A 45 -3.28 16.77 1.15
C VAL A 45 -4.07 15.56 0.63
N THR A 46 -4.11 15.42 -0.69
CA THR A 46 -4.73 14.29 -1.37
C THR A 46 -3.71 13.17 -1.59
N GLY A 47 -3.90 12.01 -0.99
CA GLY A 47 -3.01 10.85 -1.16
C GLY A 47 -3.42 9.95 -2.31
N CYS A 48 -2.51 9.11 -2.79
CA CYS A 48 -2.74 8.16 -3.90
C CYS A 48 -3.72 7.03 -3.57
N GLY A 49 -4.07 6.84 -2.32
CA GLY A 49 -5.03 5.85 -1.85
C GLY A 49 -5.03 5.76 -0.34
N ARG A 50 -6.04 5.13 0.23
CA ARG A 50 -6.08 4.86 1.67
C ARG A 50 -5.16 3.69 1.99
N THR A 51 -4.40 3.81 3.08
CA THR A 51 -3.75 2.69 3.75
C THR A 51 -4.45 2.44 5.07
N ASP A 52 -4.55 1.18 5.49
CA ASP A 52 -5.15 0.79 6.77
C ASP A 52 -4.23 1.14 7.94
N ALA A 53 -4.76 1.12 9.16
CA ALA A 53 -3.98 1.26 10.37
C ALA A 53 -2.82 0.23 10.40
N GLY A 54 -1.61 0.69 10.70
CA GLY A 54 -0.41 -0.14 10.77
C GLY A 54 0.23 -0.49 9.43
N VAL A 55 -0.34 -0.11 8.28
CA VAL A 55 0.23 -0.34 6.95
C VAL A 55 1.28 0.72 6.63
N HIS A 56 2.40 0.29 6.07
CA HIS A 56 3.55 1.13 5.73
C HIS A 56 3.53 1.58 4.26
N ALA A 57 4.40 2.52 3.93
CA ALA A 57 4.71 2.86 2.55
C ALA A 57 6.21 3.12 2.36
N ARG A 58 6.80 2.44 1.40
CA ARG A 58 8.14 2.74 0.88
C ARG A 58 8.07 3.77 -0.24
N CYS A 59 6.93 3.82 -0.90
CA CYS A 59 6.59 4.79 -1.91
C CYS A 59 5.14 5.20 -1.71
N TYR A 60 4.91 6.48 -1.56
CA TYR A 60 3.58 7.06 -1.47
C TYR A 60 3.58 8.43 -2.14
N VAL A 61 2.60 8.70 -2.97
CA VAL A 61 2.45 10.00 -3.63
C VAL A 61 1.24 10.72 -3.04
N ALA A 62 1.45 11.97 -2.69
CA ALA A 62 0.36 12.87 -2.30
C ALA A 62 0.51 14.21 -3.04
N ASN A 63 -0.56 14.95 -3.23
CA ASN A 63 -0.48 16.31 -3.75
C ASN A 63 -1.29 17.29 -2.93
N PHE A 64 -0.88 18.56 -2.97
CA PHE A 64 -1.60 19.67 -2.35
C PHE A 64 -1.45 20.94 -3.18
N ARG A 65 -2.37 21.86 -2.97
CA ARG A 65 -2.36 23.16 -3.65
C ARG A 65 -1.90 24.26 -2.72
N THR A 66 -1.06 25.17 -3.24
CA THR A 66 -0.51 26.29 -2.45
C THR A 66 -0.27 27.54 -3.30
N THR A 67 -0.26 28.69 -2.64
CA THR A 67 0.22 29.98 -3.20
C THR A 67 1.66 30.26 -2.82
N SER A 68 2.30 29.41 -2.00
CA SER A 68 3.70 29.56 -1.61
C SER A 68 4.63 29.53 -2.80
N THR A 69 5.65 30.37 -2.76
CA THR A 69 6.70 30.46 -3.78
C THR A 69 7.95 29.67 -3.44
N ILE A 70 7.93 28.89 -2.36
CA ILE A 70 9.07 28.03 -1.96
C ILE A 70 9.41 27.08 -3.11
N PRO A 71 10.69 27.04 -3.56
CA PRO A 71 11.14 26.10 -4.57
C PRO A 71 10.89 24.65 -4.16
N CYS A 72 10.42 23.80 -5.10
CA CYS A 72 10.05 22.42 -4.81
C CYS A 72 11.21 21.61 -4.24
N GLU A 73 12.44 21.84 -4.71
CA GLU A 73 13.65 21.16 -4.23
C GLU A 73 13.99 21.46 -2.75
N ARG A 74 13.45 22.55 -2.19
CA ARG A 74 13.61 22.91 -0.76
C ARG A 74 12.52 22.33 0.13
N LEU A 75 11.36 21.99 -0.44
CA LEU A 75 10.22 21.49 0.34
C LEU A 75 10.53 20.22 1.14
N PRO A 76 11.22 19.19 0.62
CA PRO A 76 11.56 18.01 1.39
C PRO A 76 12.35 18.35 2.67
N TYR A 77 13.35 19.19 2.54
CA TYR A 77 14.18 19.60 3.67
C TYR A 77 13.37 20.35 4.72
N ALA A 78 12.55 21.32 4.29
CA ALA A 78 11.72 22.12 5.18
C ALA A 78 10.65 21.26 5.87
N LEU A 79 9.94 20.40 5.13
CA LEU A 79 8.89 19.55 5.68
C LEU A 79 9.44 18.55 6.70
N ASN A 80 10.59 17.94 6.43
CA ASN A 80 11.20 16.95 7.31
C ASN A 80 11.69 17.54 8.64
N THR A 81 11.82 18.87 8.78
CA THR A 81 12.09 19.49 10.10
C THR A 81 10.87 19.50 11.02
N HIS A 82 9.66 19.31 10.47
CA HIS A 82 8.40 19.32 11.20
C HIS A 82 7.70 17.96 11.20
N LEU A 83 8.18 17.00 10.41
CA LEU A 83 7.68 15.64 10.40
C LEU A 83 8.38 14.79 11.46
N PRO A 84 7.67 13.83 12.08
CA PRO A 84 8.31 12.84 12.96
C PRO A 84 9.21 11.89 12.15
N GLN A 85 10.09 11.15 12.82
CA GLN A 85 11.12 10.32 12.17
C GLN A 85 10.56 9.16 11.32
N ASP A 86 9.32 8.80 11.54
CA ASP A 86 8.63 7.71 10.85
C ASP A 86 7.85 8.16 9.59
N ILE A 87 7.88 9.46 9.25
CA ILE A 87 7.36 10.01 8.00
C ILE A 87 8.44 10.90 7.36
N VAL A 88 8.80 10.61 6.12
CA VAL A 88 9.81 11.37 5.38
C VAL A 88 9.28 11.76 4.01
N VAL A 89 9.38 13.04 3.65
CA VAL A 89 9.23 13.53 2.27
C VAL A 89 10.57 13.40 1.58
N THR A 90 10.65 12.59 0.52
CA THR A 90 11.89 12.32 -0.21
C THR A 90 12.06 13.22 -1.43
N LYS A 91 10.93 13.64 -2.04
CA LYS A 91 10.93 14.48 -3.25
C LYS A 91 9.67 15.34 -3.28
N ALA A 92 9.79 16.52 -3.89
CA ALA A 92 8.66 17.38 -4.22
C ALA A 92 8.88 18.02 -5.61
N PHE A 93 7.83 18.17 -6.39
CA PHE A 93 7.85 18.83 -7.69
C PHE A 93 6.47 19.35 -8.05
N GLU A 94 6.44 20.35 -8.93
CA GLU A 94 5.20 20.91 -9.44
C GLU A 94 4.61 20.00 -10.51
N VAL A 95 3.31 19.76 -10.43
CA VAL A 95 2.55 18.94 -11.38
C VAL A 95 1.44 19.77 -12.01
N HIS A 96 0.88 19.26 -13.09
CA HIS A 96 -0.25 19.89 -13.78
C HIS A 96 -1.40 20.21 -12.82
N GLU A 97 -2.11 21.30 -13.05
CA GLU A 97 -3.20 21.74 -12.17
C GLU A 97 -4.31 20.70 -11.99
N ASN A 98 -4.58 19.86 -13.00
CA ASN A 98 -5.58 18.81 -12.96
C ASN A 98 -5.07 17.48 -12.37
N PHE A 99 -3.78 17.37 -12.02
CA PHE A 99 -3.24 16.19 -11.38
C PHE A 99 -3.90 15.94 -10.03
N ASN A 100 -4.26 14.68 -9.79
CA ASN A 100 -4.83 14.21 -8.53
C ASN A 100 -4.18 12.87 -8.16
N ALA A 101 -3.50 12.80 -7.02
CA ALA A 101 -2.69 11.65 -6.64
C ALA A 101 -3.46 10.31 -6.63
N ILE A 102 -4.77 10.30 -6.35
CA ILE A 102 -5.56 9.07 -6.42
C ILE A 102 -6.18 8.87 -7.82
N GLY A 103 -6.67 9.93 -8.45
CA GLY A 103 -7.38 9.84 -9.74
C GLY A 103 -6.45 9.55 -10.91
N SER A 104 -5.25 10.12 -10.90
CA SER A 104 -4.23 9.96 -11.95
C SER A 104 -3.39 8.70 -11.81
N CYS A 105 -3.53 7.96 -10.71
CA CYS A 105 -2.74 6.75 -10.47
C CYS A 105 -3.31 5.56 -11.23
N VAL A 106 -2.54 5.03 -12.20
CA VAL A 106 -2.98 3.95 -13.10
C VAL A 106 -2.67 2.55 -12.59
N ARG A 107 -1.60 2.40 -11.77
CA ARG A 107 -1.21 1.12 -11.16
C ARG A 107 -0.62 1.34 -9.79
N LYS A 108 -0.83 0.35 -8.92
CA LYS A 108 -0.29 0.33 -7.55
C LYS A 108 0.27 -1.04 -7.26
N GLU A 109 1.42 -1.06 -6.58
CA GLU A 109 2.03 -2.28 -6.08
C GLU A 109 2.04 -2.27 -4.56
N TYR A 110 1.70 -3.40 -3.98
CA TYR A 110 1.91 -3.70 -2.57
C TYR A 110 2.82 -4.90 -2.40
N THR A 111 3.66 -4.83 -1.39
CA THR A 111 4.50 -5.93 -0.94
C THR A 111 4.10 -6.33 0.47
N HIS A 112 3.82 -7.62 0.68
CA HIS A 112 3.59 -8.17 2.03
C HIS A 112 4.77 -9.03 2.43
N GLN A 113 5.37 -8.74 3.58
CA GLN A 113 6.48 -9.51 4.14
C GLN A 113 6.00 -10.47 5.21
N ILE A 114 6.47 -11.72 5.14
CA ILE A 114 6.24 -12.77 6.13
C ILE A 114 7.60 -13.22 6.64
N TYR A 115 7.83 -13.09 7.95
CA TYR A 115 8.99 -13.68 8.61
C TYR A 115 8.62 -15.10 9.03
N ASN A 116 9.08 -16.08 8.22
CA ASN A 116 8.75 -17.49 8.31
C ASN A 116 9.85 -18.27 9.01
N SER A 117 9.87 -18.21 10.32
CA SER A 117 10.87 -18.85 11.18
C SER A 117 10.22 -19.41 12.43
N ARG A 118 10.84 -20.42 13.07
CA ARG A 118 10.32 -21.00 14.31
C ARG A 118 10.35 -20.03 15.49
N LEU A 119 11.31 -19.11 15.51
CA LEU A 119 11.47 -18.11 16.56
C LEU A 119 11.25 -16.70 16.01
N LYS A 120 10.73 -15.82 16.84
CA LYS A 120 10.58 -14.39 16.50
C LYS A 120 11.95 -13.71 16.44
N ASP A 121 12.07 -12.73 15.57
CA ASP A 121 13.18 -11.79 15.53
C ASP A 121 12.65 -10.38 15.83
N PRO A 122 13.21 -9.68 16.86
CA PRO A 122 12.75 -8.35 17.21
C PRO A 122 12.92 -7.30 16.11
N PHE A 123 13.82 -7.49 15.15
CA PHE A 123 14.02 -6.58 14.02
C PHE A 123 12.86 -6.61 13.00
N TYR A 124 12.04 -7.66 13.01
CA TYR A 124 10.85 -7.79 12.17
C TYR A 124 9.52 -7.42 12.86
N VAL A 125 9.59 -7.01 14.15
CA VAL A 125 8.38 -6.56 14.87
C VAL A 125 7.74 -5.37 14.16
N ASN A 126 6.44 -5.49 13.85
CA ASN A 126 5.68 -4.52 13.07
C ASN A 126 6.27 -4.20 11.66
N ARG A 127 7.15 -5.06 11.13
CA ARG A 127 7.76 -4.91 9.80
C ARG A 127 7.55 -6.11 8.90
N ALA A 128 7.25 -7.28 9.50
CA ALA A 128 6.84 -8.48 8.79
C ALA A 128 5.83 -9.26 9.64
N TRP A 129 4.98 -10.02 8.99
CA TRP A 129 4.09 -10.95 9.68
C TRP A 129 4.88 -12.17 10.12
N PHE A 130 5.05 -12.37 11.44
CA PHE A 130 5.67 -13.57 11.97
C PHE A 130 4.78 -14.79 11.75
N TYR A 131 5.34 -15.83 11.12
CA TYR A 131 4.64 -17.08 10.86
C TYR A 131 5.53 -18.30 11.19
N PRO A 132 5.20 -19.08 12.25
CA PRO A 132 6.12 -20.10 12.78
C PRO A 132 6.12 -21.43 12.02
N LYS A 133 5.04 -21.76 11.28
CA LYS A 133 4.97 -22.97 10.47
C LYS A 133 5.66 -22.75 9.14
N HIS A 134 6.38 -23.76 8.65
CA HIS A 134 6.99 -23.71 7.33
C HIS A 134 5.92 -23.50 6.25
N LEU A 135 6.17 -22.57 5.35
CA LEU A 135 5.35 -22.29 4.17
C LEU A 135 6.17 -22.67 2.92
N ASP A 136 5.59 -23.41 2.00
CA ASP A 136 6.21 -23.73 0.71
C ASP A 136 5.94 -22.59 -0.29
N GLU A 137 6.99 -21.89 -0.69
CA GLU A 137 6.91 -20.75 -1.60
C GLU A 137 6.44 -21.15 -3.01
N LYS A 138 6.60 -22.41 -3.42
CA LYS A 138 6.11 -22.89 -4.72
C LYS A 138 4.60 -22.99 -4.71
N ILE A 139 4.02 -23.58 -3.65
CA ILE A 139 2.57 -23.64 -3.47
C ILE A 139 2.01 -22.23 -3.33
N MET A 140 2.70 -21.35 -2.60
CA MET A 140 2.32 -19.95 -2.49
C MET A 140 2.31 -19.24 -3.86
N GLN A 141 3.33 -19.46 -4.71
CA GLN A 141 3.38 -18.87 -6.05
C GLN A 141 2.28 -19.42 -6.96
N GLU A 142 1.99 -20.72 -6.88
CA GLU A 142 0.88 -21.32 -7.62
C GLU A 142 -0.46 -20.68 -7.25
N ALA A 143 -0.71 -20.56 -5.94
CA ALA A 143 -1.89 -19.88 -5.41
C ALA A 143 -1.96 -18.39 -5.80
N ALA A 144 -0.83 -17.67 -5.72
CA ALA A 144 -0.75 -16.27 -6.08
C ALA A 144 -1.09 -16.05 -7.57
N SER A 145 -0.65 -16.96 -8.44
CA SER A 145 -0.88 -16.89 -9.88
C SER A 145 -2.37 -16.94 -10.25
N GLN A 146 -3.21 -17.57 -9.43
CA GLN A 146 -4.67 -17.65 -9.64
C GLN A 146 -5.39 -16.31 -9.51
N PHE A 147 -4.77 -15.31 -8.88
CA PHE A 147 -5.32 -13.95 -8.75
C PHE A 147 -5.00 -13.05 -9.95
N VAL A 148 -4.07 -13.48 -10.82
CA VAL A 148 -3.64 -12.66 -11.97
C VAL A 148 -4.75 -12.63 -13.03
N GLY A 149 -5.00 -11.44 -13.56
CA GLY A 149 -6.08 -11.20 -14.52
C GLY A 149 -7.15 -10.25 -14.00
N THR A 150 -8.24 -10.17 -14.74
CA THR A 150 -9.40 -9.33 -14.38
C THR A 150 -10.48 -10.21 -13.77
N HIS A 151 -10.77 -9.98 -12.49
CA HIS A 151 -11.74 -10.75 -11.71
C HIS A 151 -12.62 -9.85 -10.85
N ASP A 152 -13.73 -10.37 -10.37
CA ASP A 152 -14.45 -9.80 -9.23
C ASP A 152 -13.76 -10.22 -7.93
N PHE A 153 -13.20 -9.23 -7.22
CA PHE A 153 -12.48 -9.45 -5.95
C PHE A 153 -13.36 -9.32 -4.71
N ALA A 154 -14.68 -9.46 -4.84
CA ALA A 154 -15.61 -9.42 -3.71
C ALA A 154 -15.25 -10.43 -2.61
N ALA A 155 -14.80 -11.64 -2.97
CA ALA A 155 -14.40 -12.70 -2.04
C ALA A 155 -13.18 -12.36 -1.18
N VAL A 156 -12.35 -11.40 -1.57
CA VAL A 156 -11.12 -11.02 -0.85
C VAL A 156 -11.13 -9.55 -0.43
N ARG A 157 -12.30 -8.98 -0.16
CA ARG A 157 -12.43 -7.64 0.41
C ARG A 157 -13.16 -7.66 1.75
N SER A 158 -12.95 -6.62 2.56
CA SER A 158 -13.82 -6.32 3.69
C SER A 158 -14.98 -5.42 3.25
N VAL A 159 -16.15 -5.60 3.87
CA VAL A 159 -17.30 -4.67 3.76
C VAL A 159 -17.03 -3.41 4.58
N GLY A 160 -17.71 -2.30 4.26
CA GLY A 160 -17.59 -1.04 4.99
C GLY A 160 -17.09 0.14 4.15
N THR A 161 -16.87 -0.08 2.84
CA THR A 161 -16.64 1.00 1.87
C THR A 161 -17.56 0.83 0.68
N ASP A 162 -18.28 1.90 0.31
CA ASP A 162 -19.05 1.95 -0.92
C ASP A 162 -18.08 2.04 -2.11
N VAL A 163 -18.18 1.09 -3.02
CA VAL A 163 -17.41 1.05 -4.26
C VAL A 163 -18.36 0.82 -5.43
N LYS A 164 -18.10 1.51 -6.54
CA LYS A 164 -18.91 1.35 -7.77
C LYS A 164 -18.77 -0.04 -8.41
N SER A 165 -17.62 -0.68 -8.23
CA SER A 165 -17.33 -2.00 -8.77
C SER A 165 -16.28 -2.70 -7.89
N THR A 166 -16.41 -4.01 -7.76
CA THR A 166 -15.43 -4.91 -7.11
C THR A 166 -14.48 -5.56 -8.11
N VAL A 167 -14.67 -5.32 -9.41
CA VAL A 167 -13.80 -5.81 -10.46
C VAL A 167 -12.49 -5.04 -10.45
N ARG A 168 -11.37 -5.78 -10.45
CA ARG A 168 -10.00 -5.24 -10.56
C ARG A 168 -9.19 -6.07 -11.55
N THR A 169 -8.10 -5.48 -12.04
CA THR A 169 -7.10 -6.20 -12.83
C THR A 169 -5.82 -6.31 -12.03
N VAL A 170 -5.42 -7.52 -11.70
CA VAL A 170 -4.10 -7.84 -11.11
C VAL A 170 -3.15 -8.16 -12.25
N TYR A 171 -2.07 -7.39 -12.38
CA TYR A 171 -1.10 -7.53 -13.46
C TYR A 171 -0.07 -8.62 -13.18
N TYR A 172 0.34 -8.75 -11.92
CA TYR A 172 1.20 -9.83 -11.43
C TYR A 172 1.02 -10.02 -9.93
N TYR A 173 1.36 -11.23 -9.46
CA TYR A 173 1.47 -11.56 -8.05
C TYR A 173 2.60 -12.56 -7.86
N ASN A 174 3.74 -12.08 -7.38
CA ASN A 174 4.99 -12.84 -7.26
C ASN A 174 5.29 -13.17 -5.80
N VAL A 175 5.83 -14.36 -5.57
CA VAL A 175 6.28 -14.83 -4.27
C VAL A 175 7.77 -15.14 -4.36
N GLU A 176 8.56 -14.58 -3.46
CA GLU A 176 10.00 -14.79 -3.38
C GLU A 176 10.39 -15.11 -1.94
N ARG A 177 11.31 -16.06 -1.75
CA ARG A 177 11.91 -16.37 -0.44
C ARG A 177 13.39 -16.03 -0.46
N LYS A 178 13.84 -15.28 0.55
CA LYS A 178 15.25 -15.06 0.89
C LYS A 178 15.46 -15.45 2.35
N GLY A 179 16.05 -16.64 2.60
CA GLY A 179 16.17 -17.18 3.95
C GLY A 179 14.81 -17.35 4.63
N ASP A 180 14.65 -16.75 5.79
CA ASP A 180 13.40 -16.78 6.57
C ASP A 180 12.36 -15.73 6.13
N LEU A 181 12.71 -14.83 5.22
CA LEU A 181 11.80 -13.81 4.72
C LEU A 181 11.12 -14.24 3.43
N ILE A 182 9.79 -14.27 3.43
CA ILE A 182 8.96 -14.45 2.24
C ILE A 182 8.34 -13.10 1.88
N THR A 183 8.44 -12.73 0.62
CA THR A 183 7.91 -11.49 0.06
C THR A 183 6.82 -11.82 -0.96
N LEU A 184 5.62 -11.29 -0.75
CA LEU A 184 4.50 -11.38 -1.68
C LEU A 184 4.30 -10.01 -2.33
N LYS A 185 4.56 -9.89 -3.64
CA LYS A 185 4.52 -8.64 -4.39
C LYS A 185 3.36 -8.66 -5.40
N VAL A 186 2.36 -7.82 -5.20
CA VAL A 186 1.15 -7.75 -6.03
C VAL A 186 0.95 -6.38 -6.65
N CYS A 187 0.71 -6.34 -7.97
CA CYS A 187 0.41 -5.11 -8.72
C CYS A 187 -0.98 -5.18 -9.33
N ALA A 188 -1.77 -4.12 -9.17
CA ALA A 188 -3.13 -4.02 -9.73
C ALA A 188 -3.46 -2.58 -10.17
N ASN A 189 -4.54 -2.44 -10.95
CA ASN A 189 -5.10 -1.13 -11.28
C ASN A 189 -5.75 -0.41 -10.09
N GLY A 190 -5.93 -1.10 -8.97
CA GLY A 190 -6.47 -0.60 -7.72
C GLY A 190 -6.77 -1.73 -6.76
N PHE A 191 -6.91 -1.40 -5.48
CA PHE A 191 -7.22 -2.37 -4.44
C PHE A 191 -8.50 -1.98 -3.71
N LEU A 192 -9.30 -2.98 -3.36
CA LEU A 192 -10.43 -2.85 -2.46
C LEU A 192 -9.96 -2.85 -1.00
N TYR A 193 -10.85 -2.47 -0.09
CA TYR A 193 -10.55 -2.47 1.34
C TYR A 193 -10.07 -3.85 1.82
N ASN A 194 -8.89 -3.90 2.42
CA ASN A 194 -8.19 -5.12 2.87
C ASN A 194 -7.83 -6.15 1.77
N MET A 195 -8.03 -5.86 0.49
CA MET A 195 -7.86 -6.82 -0.61
C MET A 195 -6.46 -7.47 -0.60
N ALA A 196 -5.39 -6.68 -0.61
CA ALA A 196 -4.02 -7.22 -0.63
C ALA A 196 -3.74 -8.14 0.57
N ARG A 197 -4.24 -7.80 1.75
CA ARG A 197 -4.09 -8.59 2.99
C ARG A 197 -4.90 -9.88 2.96
N ALA A 198 -6.12 -9.85 2.42
CA ALA A 198 -6.95 -11.05 2.28
C ALA A 198 -6.39 -11.99 1.19
N MET A 199 -5.85 -11.46 0.10
CA MET A 199 -5.14 -12.24 -0.91
C MET A 199 -3.91 -12.94 -0.28
N ALA A 200 -3.08 -12.23 0.48
CA ALA A 200 -1.94 -12.81 1.18
C ALA A 200 -2.37 -13.92 2.15
N GLY A 201 -3.45 -13.73 2.90
CA GLY A 201 -4.00 -14.76 3.79
C GLY A 201 -4.52 -15.99 3.04
N THR A 202 -5.08 -15.81 1.85
CA THR A 202 -5.55 -16.92 1.00
C THR A 202 -4.38 -17.71 0.45
N VAL A 203 -3.31 -17.03 0.02
CA VAL A 203 -2.05 -17.67 -0.41
C VAL A 203 -1.42 -18.49 0.71
N VAL A 204 -1.40 -17.96 1.94
CA VAL A 204 -0.91 -18.70 3.12
C VAL A 204 -1.80 -19.91 3.43
N TYR A 205 -3.13 -19.79 3.31
CA TYR A 205 -4.04 -20.92 3.49
C TYR A 205 -3.82 -22.03 2.45
N ALA A 206 -3.43 -21.66 1.23
CA ALA A 206 -3.05 -22.66 0.22
C ALA A 206 -1.76 -23.39 0.63
N ALA A 207 -0.73 -22.68 1.10
CA ALA A 207 0.50 -23.28 1.61
C ALA A 207 0.30 -24.17 2.85
N GLU A 208 -0.77 -23.91 3.64
CA GLU A 208 -1.18 -24.77 4.77
C GLU A 208 -2.05 -25.96 4.34
N GLY A 209 -2.39 -26.10 3.07
CA GLY A 209 -3.28 -27.15 2.55
C GLY A 209 -4.76 -26.99 2.94
N LYS A 210 -5.19 -25.80 3.42
CA LYS A 210 -6.57 -25.49 3.77
C LYS A 210 -7.44 -25.15 2.55
N ILE A 211 -6.82 -24.65 1.51
CA ILE A 211 -7.41 -24.31 0.21
C ILE A 211 -6.46 -24.88 -0.84
N LYS A 212 -6.98 -25.50 -1.89
CA LYS A 212 -6.13 -25.89 -3.01
C LYS A 212 -5.91 -24.69 -3.93
N PRO A 213 -4.69 -24.48 -4.49
CA PRO A 213 -4.43 -23.36 -5.40
C PRO A 213 -5.47 -23.24 -6.52
N GLU A 214 -5.84 -24.34 -7.15
CA GLU A 214 -6.81 -24.39 -8.26
C GLU A 214 -8.25 -24.03 -7.87
N GLU A 215 -8.57 -24.00 -6.56
CA GLU A 215 -9.89 -23.60 -6.06
C GLU A 215 -10.06 -22.08 -5.94
N ILE A 216 -8.95 -21.31 -5.98
CA ILE A 216 -8.97 -19.86 -5.78
C ILE A 216 -9.83 -19.16 -6.85
N GLY A 217 -9.77 -19.61 -8.12
CA GLY A 217 -10.63 -19.08 -9.16
C GLY A 217 -12.12 -19.22 -8.82
N LYS A 218 -12.54 -20.38 -8.33
CA LYS A 218 -13.92 -20.63 -7.89
C LYS A 218 -14.30 -19.79 -6.66
N ILE A 219 -13.35 -19.56 -5.74
CA ILE A 219 -13.56 -18.66 -4.58
C ILE A 219 -13.84 -17.25 -5.05
N LEU A 220 -13.08 -16.74 -6.02
CA LEU A 220 -13.30 -15.41 -6.60
C LEU A 220 -14.69 -15.34 -7.27
N GLU A 221 -15.03 -16.31 -8.11
CA GLU A 221 -16.33 -16.39 -8.78
C GLU A 221 -17.51 -16.43 -7.81
N SER A 222 -17.34 -17.08 -6.68
CA SER A 222 -18.42 -17.20 -5.66
C SER A 222 -18.72 -15.88 -4.95
N GLY A 223 -17.78 -14.92 -4.94
CA GLY A 223 -17.87 -13.69 -4.15
C GLY A 223 -17.91 -13.91 -2.63
N ASN A 224 -17.76 -15.16 -2.16
CA ASN A 224 -17.90 -15.51 -0.76
C ASN A 224 -16.64 -15.25 0.04
N ARG A 225 -16.67 -14.22 0.92
CA ARG A 225 -15.55 -13.84 1.78
C ARG A 225 -15.10 -14.95 2.74
N THR A 226 -16.02 -15.81 3.19
CA THR A 226 -15.72 -16.87 4.17
C THR A 226 -14.98 -18.05 3.53
N ALA A 227 -15.02 -18.20 2.22
CA ALA A 227 -14.27 -19.22 1.48
C ALA A 227 -12.80 -18.85 1.29
N ALA A 228 -12.45 -17.56 1.36
CA ALA A 228 -11.09 -17.07 1.24
C ALA A 228 -10.34 -17.09 2.58
N GLY A 229 -9.01 -16.91 2.52
CA GLY A 229 -8.16 -16.81 3.70
C GLY A 229 -8.42 -15.55 4.54
N PRO A 230 -7.84 -15.45 5.75
CA PRO A 230 -8.04 -14.34 6.66
C PRO A 230 -7.40 -13.06 6.13
N THR A 231 -7.83 -11.92 6.67
CA THR A 231 -7.10 -10.65 6.51
C THR A 231 -5.88 -10.67 7.44
N VAL A 232 -4.68 -10.78 6.86
CA VAL A 232 -3.44 -10.90 7.63
C VAL A 232 -3.03 -9.58 8.29
N PRO A 233 -2.13 -9.60 9.30
CA PRO A 233 -1.70 -8.38 10.01
C PRO A 233 -1.18 -7.29 9.08
N PRO A 234 -1.42 -6.00 9.40
CA PRO A 234 -1.02 -4.89 8.55
C PRO A 234 0.48 -4.60 8.55
N GLY A 235 1.18 -4.89 9.66
CA GLY A 235 2.59 -4.54 9.85
C GLY A 235 3.58 -5.23 8.89
N GLY A 236 3.12 -6.19 8.08
CA GLY A 236 3.91 -6.75 6.99
C GLY A 236 3.63 -6.10 5.63
N LEU A 237 2.61 -5.22 5.52
CA LEU A 237 2.18 -4.65 4.26
C LEU A 237 2.79 -3.28 4.00
N TYR A 238 3.33 -3.11 2.79
CA TYR A 238 3.93 -1.88 2.30
C TYR A 238 3.36 -1.51 0.94
N MET A 239 3.02 -0.25 0.73
CA MET A 239 2.89 0.29 -0.63
C MET A 239 4.31 0.51 -1.17
N THR A 240 4.65 -0.09 -2.32
CA THR A 240 6.02 -0.15 -2.83
C THR A 240 6.23 0.51 -4.17
N HIS A 241 5.21 0.59 -5.02
CA HIS A 241 5.32 1.25 -6.31
C HIS A 241 4.00 1.85 -6.79
N LEU A 242 4.09 2.98 -7.48
CA LEU A 242 2.97 3.72 -8.04
C LEU A 242 3.33 4.21 -9.45
N TRP A 243 2.42 4.02 -10.41
CA TRP A 243 2.60 4.48 -11.78
C TRP A 243 1.53 5.52 -12.12
N TYR A 244 2.01 6.61 -12.69
CA TYR A 244 1.22 7.72 -13.22
C TYR A 244 1.51 7.84 -14.72
N ASP A 245 0.50 7.63 -15.53
CA ASP A 245 0.53 7.78 -16.99
C ASP A 245 -0.93 7.89 -17.48
N ASP A 246 -1.59 8.98 -17.08
CA ASP A 246 -3.02 9.24 -17.37
C ASP A 246 -3.22 10.23 -18.53
N GLY A 247 -2.12 10.58 -19.21
CA GLY A 247 -2.10 11.59 -20.29
C GLY A 247 -1.96 13.03 -19.79
N ILE A 248 -1.97 13.26 -18.47
CA ILE A 248 -1.72 14.59 -17.85
C ILE A 248 -0.29 14.65 -17.33
N GLU A 249 0.13 13.64 -16.57
CA GLU A 249 1.47 13.50 -16.01
C GLU A 249 1.99 12.09 -16.28
N LYS A 250 3.32 11.99 -16.45
CA LYS A 250 3.99 10.69 -16.62
C LYS A 250 5.19 10.60 -15.70
N PHE A 251 5.04 9.85 -14.64
CA PHE A 251 6.12 9.49 -13.70
C PHE A 251 5.76 8.24 -12.91
N GLU A 252 6.74 7.71 -12.23
CA GLU A 252 6.56 6.62 -11.28
C GLU A 252 7.29 6.92 -9.98
N CYS A 253 6.79 6.34 -8.91
CA CYS A 253 7.43 6.32 -7.60
C CYS A 253 7.58 4.86 -7.20
N GLY A 254 8.79 4.43 -6.94
CA GLY A 254 9.07 3.05 -6.55
C GLY A 254 10.33 2.96 -5.71
N SER A 255 10.45 1.88 -4.98
CA SER A 255 11.68 1.50 -4.29
C SER A 255 12.06 0.09 -4.75
N ASP A 256 13.28 -0.06 -5.27
CA ASP A 256 13.86 -1.38 -5.51
C ASP A 256 14.17 -2.02 -4.16
N TRP A 257 13.34 -2.99 -3.79
CA TRP A 257 13.55 -3.84 -2.62
C TRP A 257 14.39 -5.04 -3.02
N THR A 258 15.66 -4.84 -3.22
CA THR A 258 16.62 -5.89 -3.58
C THR A 258 17.71 -6.10 -2.52
N GLU A 259 17.55 -5.51 -1.31
CA GLU A 259 18.48 -5.74 -0.19
C GLU A 259 17.80 -6.33 1.03
#